data_9f8e7b0265834dc6d8153215a11b0076
#
_entry.id   9f8e7b0265834dc6d8153215a11b0076
#
_cell.length_a   1.000
_cell.length_b   1.000
_cell.length_c   1.000
_cell.angle_alpha   90.00
_cell.angle_beta   90.00
_cell.angle_gamma   90.00
#
_symmetry.space_group_name_H-M   'P 1'
#
loop_
_entity.id
_entity.type
_entity.pdbx_description
1 polymer ?
#
loop_
_entity_poly.entity_id
_entity_poly.type
_entity_poly.pdbx_seq_one_letter_code
_entity_poly.pdbx_strand_id
1 'polypeptide(L)'
;MLILTKEDSEKIKELIIQDSVFIYPTDTIYGLGCDATNSEAVQRIRVIKQREEKPFSVIAPSKQWILDNCVVKQDDLTCLPGPYTLIVKINQKCVVDNVNLCLDTLGVRIPKHWFSQVVEELRIPVVTTSANISGQKFMTSIDNLDVRIKKAVDFIVYDGVLDGNPSKIIDLTKGKVSRD
;
A
#
# COMPACT_ATOMS: atom_id res chain seq x y z
N MET A 1 3.22 -21.55 4.29
CA MET A 1 3.38 -20.08 4.12
C MET A 1 4.56 -19.84 3.22
N LEU A 2 4.31 -19.25 2.07
CA LEU A 2 5.34 -18.87 1.11
C LEU A 2 6.00 -17.56 1.58
N ILE A 3 7.34 -17.57 1.74
CA ILE A 3 8.14 -16.39 2.08
C ILE A 3 9.08 -16.16 0.91
N LEU A 4 9.06 -14.95 0.38
CA LEU A 4 9.83 -14.51 -0.79
C LEU A 4 10.73 -13.35 -0.39
N THR A 5 11.78 -13.14 -1.15
CA THR A 5 12.76 -12.08 -0.96
C THR A 5 12.90 -11.23 -2.23
N LYS A 6 13.83 -10.31 -2.26
CA LYS A 6 14.08 -9.46 -3.43
C LYS A 6 14.48 -10.28 -4.67
N GLU A 7 15.19 -11.39 -4.46
CA GLU A 7 15.64 -12.28 -5.54
C GLU A 7 14.47 -12.96 -6.26
N ASP A 8 13.29 -13.04 -5.61
CA ASP A 8 12.07 -13.64 -6.15
C ASP A 8 11.17 -12.63 -6.88
N SER A 9 11.70 -11.48 -7.31
CA SER A 9 10.89 -10.35 -7.85
C SER A 9 9.96 -10.75 -8.98
N GLU A 10 10.38 -11.62 -9.91
CA GLU A 10 9.52 -12.12 -11.00
C GLU A 10 8.35 -12.95 -10.44
N LYS A 11 8.63 -13.84 -9.49
CA LYS A 11 7.60 -14.65 -8.83
C LYS A 11 6.61 -13.80 -8.05
N ILE A 12 7.10 -12.75 -7.39
CA ILE A 12 6.25 -11.78 -6.68
C ILE A 12 5.28 -11.11 -7.65
N LYS A 13 5.77 -10.66 -8.82
CA LYS A 13 4.92 -10.04 -9.86
C LYS A 13 3.85 -11.00 -10.37
N GLU A 14 4.22 -12.25 -10.68
CA GLU A 14 3.27 -13.29 -11.09
C GLU A 14 2.15 -13.49 -10.07
N LEU A 15 2.50 -13.56 -8.77
CA LEU A 15 1.52 -13.77 -7.70
C LEU A 15 0.60 -12.56 -7.50
N ILE A 16 1.12 -11.34 -7.62
CA ILE A 16 0.32 -10.12 -7.49
C ILE A 16 -0.80 -10.08 -8.54
N ILE A 17 -0.50 -10.40 -9.80
CA ILE A 17 -1.50 -10.43 -10.89
C ILE A 17 -2.49 -11.60 -10.80
N GLN A 18 -2.26 -12.57 -9.90
CA GLN A 18 -3.14 -13.70 -9.59
C GLN A 18 -4.05 -13.42 -8.37
N ASP A 19 -4.41 -12.15 -8.15
CA ASP A 19 -5.35 -11.73 -7.10
C ASP A 19 -4.93 -12.02 -5.66
N SER A 20 -3.63 -12.16 -5.42
CA SER A 20 -3.09 -12.46 -4.10
C SER A 20 -3.24 -11.30 -3.12
N VAL A 21 -3.46 -11.65 -1.85
CA VAL A 21 -3.29 -10.76 -0.70
C VAL A 21 -1.97 -11.10 -0.02
N PHE A 22 -1.11 -10.12 0.17
CA PHE A 22 0.26 -10.35 0.60
C PHE A 22 0.78 -9.29 1.57
N ILE A 23 1.85 -9.64 2.28
CA ILE A 23 2.65 -8.72 3.10
C ILE A 23 3.91 -8.36 2.32
N TYR A 24 4.32 -7.08 2.42
CA TYR A 24 5.51 -6.57 1.75
C TYR A 24 6.23 -5.50 2.58
N PRO A 25 7.56 -5.37 2.41
CA PRO A 25 8.37 -4.38 3.10
C PRO A 25 8.21 -2.99 2.46
N THR A 26 8.38 -1.95 3.27
CA THR A 26 8.48 -0.56 2.81
C THR A 26 9.63 0.16 3.51
N ASP A 27 9.84 1.42 3.19
CA ASP A 27 10.77 2.32 3.87
C ASP A 27 10.31 2.75 5.29
N THR A 28 9.19 2.22 5.76
CA THR A 28 8.59 2.56 7.06
C THR A 28 8.30 1.29 7.88
N ILE A 29 7.23 0.60 7.56
CA ILE A 29 6.74 -0.62 8.22
C ILE A 29 6.28 -1.63 7.17
N TYR A 30 6.06 -2.87 7.57
CA TYR A 30 5.42 -3.85 6.68
C TYR A 30 4.00 -3.45 6.32
N GLY A 31 3.70 -3.53 5.03
CA GLY A 31 2.38 -3.32 4.46
C GLY A 31 1.63 -4.62 4.20
N LEU A 32 0.31 -4.54 4.22
CA LEU A 32 -0.62 -5.53 3.70
C LEU A 32 -1.21 -4.97 2.42
N GLY A 33 -1.17 -5.74 1.33
CA GLY A 33 -1.57 -5.26 0.01
C GLY A 33 -2.14 -6.32 -0.91
N CYS A 34 -2.73 -5.82 -1.98
CA CYS A 34 -3.23 -6.56 -3.15
C CYS A 34 -3.29 -5.60 -4.34
N ASP A 35 -3.63 -6.10 -5.52
CA ASP A 35 -4.01 -5.26 -6.67
C ASP A 35 -5.19 -4.35 -6.29
N ALA A 36 -5.01 -3.04 -6.40
CA ALA A 36 -6.05 -2.05 -6.09
C ALA A 36 -7.13 -1.93 -7.19
N THR A 37 -7.01 -2.67 -8.28
CA THR A 37 -8.02 -2.78 -9.34
C THR A 37 -8.89 -4.03 -9.19
N ASN A 38 -8.56 -4.92 -8.23
CA ASN A 38 -9.32 -6.14 -7.94
C ASN A 38 -10.20 -5.98 -6.68
N SER A 39 -11.51 -5.89 -6.88
CA SER A 39 -12.47 -5.67 -5.80
C SER A 39 -12.51 -6.82 -4.78
N GLU A 40 -12.36 -8.07 -5.23
CA GLU A 40 -12.39 -9.25 -4.35
C GLU A 40 -11.16 -9.30 -3.44
N ALA A 41 -9.98 -9.07 -4.00
CA ALA A 41 -8.73 -9.00 -3.24
C ALA A 41 -8.76 -7.85 -2.20
N VAL A 42 -9.27 -6.67 -2.57
CA VAL A 42 -9.47 -5.55 -1.65
C VAL A 42 -10.44 -5.90 -0.54
N GLN A 43 -11.54 -6.60 -0.86
CA GLN A 43 -12.51 -7.06 0.15
C GLN A 43 -11.88 -8.04 1.13
N ARG A 44 -11.02 -8.95 0.67
CA ARG A 44 -10.25 -9.83 1.56
C ARG A 44 -9.41 -9.03 2.57
N ILE A 45 -8.73 -7.96 2.14
CA ILE A 45 -7.97 -7.08 3.06
C ILE A 45 -8.89 -6.45 4.09
N ARG A 46 -10.10 -5.98 3.71
CA ARG A 46 -11.06 -5.40 4.66
C ARG A 46 -11.46 -6.39 5.75
N VAL A 47 -11.76 -7.63 5.37
CA VAL A 47 -12.08 -8.71 6.29
C VAL A 47 -10.91 -9.02 7.21
N ILE A 48 -9.69 -9.19 6.67
CA ILE A 48 -8.47 -9.47 7.44
C ILE A 48 -8.22 -8.39 8.49
N LYS A 49 -8.37 -7.12 8.09
CA LYS A 49 -8.12 -5.97 8.99
C LYS A 49 -9.29 -5.64 9.92
N GLN A 50 -10.46 -6.24 9.72
CA GLN A 50 -11.71 -5.84 10.40
C GLN A 50 -11.93 -4.32 10.27
N ARG A 51 -11.83 -3.82 9.02
CA ARG A 51 -11.82 -2.38 8.71
C ARG A 51 -12.77 -2.05 7.57
N GLU A 52 -14.01 -1.66 7.93
CA GLU A 52 -15.06 -1.39 6.93
C GLU A 52 -15.16 0.10 6.54
N GLU A 53 -14.99 1.01 7.49
CA GLU A 53 -15.35 2.43 7.31
C GLU A 53 -14.19 3.38 6.96
N LYS A 54 -12.94 2.89 6.89
CA LYS A 54 -11.79 3.75 6.59
C LYS A 54 -11.19 3.40 5.23
N PRO A 55 -10.91 4.39 4.37
CA PRO A 55 -10.28 4.15 3.08
C PRO A 55 -8.87 3.57 3.24
N PHE A 56 -8.40 2.86 2.21
CA PHE A 56 -7.02 2.47 2.04
C PHE A 56 -6.29 3.48 1.15
N SER A 57 -4.98 3.52 1.31
CA SER A 57 -4.08 4.19 0.37
C SER A 57 -3.53 3.17 -0.64
N VAL A 58 -2.82 3.66 -1.66
CA VAL A 58 -2.13 2.81 -2.62
C VAL A 58 -0.66 3.19 -2.76
N ILE A 59 0.17 2.21 -3.10
CA ILE A 59 1.46 2.46 -3.74
C ILE A 59 1.15 2.75 -5.20
N ALA A 60 1.47 3.95 -5.65
CA ALA A 60 1.36 4.33 -7.05
C ALA A 60 2.52 3.74 -7.86
N PRO A 61 2.28 3.25 -9.09
CA PRO A 61 3.34 2.72 -9.95
C PRO A 61 4.44 3.73 -10.25
N SER A 62 4.07 5.01 -10.43
CA SER A 62 5.02 6.08 -10.73
C SER A 62 4.45 7.45 -10.36
N LYS A 63 5.30 8.48 -10.33
CA LYS A 63 4.84 9.88 -10.23
C LYS A 63 3.95 10.27 -11.41
N GLN A 64 4.26 9.77 -12.60
CA GLN A 64 3.44 10.02 -13.79
C GLN A 64 2.05 9.44 -13.62
N TRP A 65 1.93 8.22 -13.08
CA TRP A 65 0.62 7.64 -12.77
C TRP A 65 -0.20 8.53 -11.82
N ILE A 66 0.45 9.16 -10.82
CA ILE A 66 -0.24 10.09 -9.92
C ILE A 66 -0.70 11.34 -10.67
N LEU A 67 0.14 11.92 -11.53
CA LEU A 67 -0.21 13.10 -12.34
C LEU A 67 -1.37 12.82 -13.31
N ASP A 68 -1.41 11.63 -13.88
CA ASP A 68 -2.44 11.22 -14.85
C ASP A 68 -3.81 10.98 -14.19
N ASN A 69 -3.83 10.56 -12.92
CA ASN A 69 -5.04 10.10 -12.23
C ASN A 69 -5.51 11.03 -11.10
N CYS A 70 -4.70 11.99 -10.69
CA CYS A 70 -4.97 12.84 -9.54
C CYS A 70 -4.79 14.33 -9.84
N VAL A 71 -5.47 15.16 -9.09
CA VAL A 71 -5.37 16.63 -9.19
C VAL A 71 -4.20 17.10 -8.33
N VAL A 72 -3.00 17.03 -8.86
CA VAL A 72 -1.74 17.44 -8.20
C VAL A 72 -0.80 18.11 -9.20
N LYS A 73 0.19 18.85 -8.69
CA LYS A 73 1.28 19.41 -9.48
C LYS A 73 2.56 18.59 -9.28
N GLN A 74 3.50 18.71 -10.21
CA GLN A 74 4.82 18.06 -10.10
C GLN A 74 5.54 18.41 -8.78
N ASP A 75 5.44 19.66 -8.34
CA ASP A 75 6.08 20.14 -7.13
C ASP A 75 5.51 19.50 -5.85
N ASP A 76 4.24 19.09 -5.86
CA ASP A 76 3.60 18.41 -4.73
C ASP A 76 4.20 17.00 -4.51
N LEU A 77 4.86 16.43 -5.52
CA LEU A 77 5.42 15.07 -5.50
C LEU A 77 6.92 15.04 -5.16
N THR A 78 7.49 16.13 -4.70
CA THR A 78 8.94 16.23 -4.39
C THR A 78 9.35 15.36 -3.20
N CYS A 79 8.43 15.11 -2.26
CA CYS A 79 8.66 14.23 -1.11
C CYS A 79 8.58 12.73 -1.44
N LEU A 80 8.20 12.37 -2.68
CA LEU A 80 8.16 10.99 -3.16
C LEU A 80 9.34 10.70 -4.13
N PRO A 81 9.93 9.48 -4.09
CA PRO A 81 9.67 8.42 -3.13
C PRO A 81 10.16 8.76 -1.72
N GLY A 82 9.41 8.28 -0.70
CA GLY A 82 9.77 8.57 0.69
C GLY A 82 8.68 8.15 1.69
N PRO A 83 8.93 8.42 2.99
CA PRO A 83 8.06 7.97 4.08
C PRO A 83 6.79 8.83 4.21
N TYR A 84 6.18 9.19 3.09
CA TYR A 84 5.00 10.04 3.03
C TYR A 84 3.83 9.33 2.34
N THR A 85 2.61 9.67 2.77
CA THR A 85 1.35 9.35 2.08
C THR A 85 0.63 10.66 1.81
N LEU A 86 0.37 10.96 0.54
CA LEU A 86 -0.34 12.15 0.13
C LEU A 86 -1.82 11.82 -0.05
N ILE A 87 -2.72 12.57 0.59
CA ILE A 87 -4.16 12.51 0.28
C ILE A 87 -4.41 13.54 -0.81
N VAL A 88 -4.90 13.05 -1.96
CA VAL A 88 -5.09 13.84 -3.18
C VAL A 88 -6.50 13.65 -3.73
N LYS A 89 -7.03 14.62 -4.46
CA LYS A 89 -8.24 14.44 -5.27
C LYS A 89 -7.92 13.57 -6.49
N ILE A 90 -8.84 12.65 -6.82
CA ILE A 90 -8.77 11.90 -8.08
C ILE A 90 -9.53 12.65 -9.18
N ASN A 91 -9.01 12.60 -10.42
CA ASN A 91 -9.67 13.19 -11.58
C ASN A 91 -10.38 12.13 -12.44
N GLN A 92 -10.12 10.86 -12.19
CA GLN A 92 -10.75 9.70 -12.84
C GLN A 92 -10.70 8.47 -11.94
N LYS A 93 -11.53 7.47 -12.25
CA LYS A 93 -11.53 6.20 -11.51
C LYS A 93 -10.27 5.39 -11.86
N CYS A 94 -9.36 5.26 -10.90
CA CYS A 94 -8.08 4.56 -11.05
C CYS A 94 -7.90 3.37 -10.08
N VAL A 95 -8.86 3.17 -9.19
CA VAL A 95 -8.94 2.06 -8.23
C VAL A 95 -10.38 1.60 -8.10
N VAL A 96 -10.62 0.41 -7.54
CA VAL A 96 -11.99 -0.05 -7.26
C VAL A 96 -12.59 0.68 -6.07
N ASP A 97 -13.93 0.76 -6.04
CA ASP A 97 -14.69 1.58 -5.08
C ASP A 97 -14.40 1.22 -3.61
N ASN A 98 -14.15 -0.04 -3.32
CA ASN A 98 -13.83 -0.48 -1.97
C ASN A 98 -12.39 -0.18 -1.51
N VAL A 99 -11.54 0.43 -2.33
CA VAL A 99 -10.26 1.02 -1.88
C VAL A 99 -10.51 2.31 -1.14
N ASN A 100 -11.14 3.29 -1.80
CA ASN A 100 -11.33 4.63 -1.26
C ASN A 100 -12.77 4.90 -0.78
N LEU A 101 -13.66 3.88 -0.79
CA LEU A 101 -15.06 3.97 -0.35
C LEU A 101 -15.87 5.00 -1.16
N CYS A 102 -15.66 5.04 -2.47
CA CYS A 102 -16.30 5.98 -3.40
C CYS A 102 -16.01 7.47 -3.10
N LEU A 103 -14.98 7.77 -2.30
CA LEU A 103 -14.56 9.16 -2.07
C LEU A 103 -13.92 9.74 -3.33
N ASP A 104 -13.97 11.07 -3.47
CA ASP A 104 -13.26 11.81 -4.53
C ASP A 104 -11.76 11.99 -4.23
N THR A 105 -11.26 11.34 -3.17
CA THR A 105 -9.88 11.40 -2.72
C THR A 105 -9.25 10.02 -2.62
N LEU A 106 -7.91 9.98 -2.75
CA LEU A 106 -7.12 8.77 -2.62
C LEU A 106 -5.82 9.09 -1.86
N GLY A 107 -5.44 8.22 -0.94
CA GLY A 107 -4.11 8.24 -0.36
C GLY A 107 -3.11 7.58 -1.32
N VAL A 108 -2.06 8.28 -1.73
CA VAL A 108 -1.02 7.76 -2.63
C VAL A 108 0.35 7.87 -2.00
N ARG A 109 1.21 6.88 -2.24
CA ARG A 109 2.61 6.90 -1.83
C ARG A 109 3.50 6.19 -2.86
N ILE A 110 4.79 6.49 -2.82
CA ILE A 110 5.85 5.70 -3.46
C ILE A 110 6.93 5.51 -2.38
N PRO A 111 7.00 4.32 -1.74
CA PRO A 111 8.04 4.04 -0.74
C PRO A 111 9.44 4.13 -1.34
N LYS A 112 10.39 4.66 -0.58
CA LYS A 112 11.82 4.59 -0.95
C LYS A 112 12.37 3.20 -0.60
N HIS A 113 11.91 2.20 -1.34
CA HIS A 113 12.22 0.78 -1.13
C HIS A 113 12.21 0.04 -2.46
N TRP A 114 13.00 -1.03 -2.59
CA TRP A 114 13.09 -1.81 -3.83
C TRP A 114 11.73 -2.38 -4.29
N PHE A 115 10.82 -2.69 -3.36
CA PHE A 115 9.49 -3.18 -3.70
C PHE A 115 8.68 -2.20 -4.58
N SER A 116 9.00 -0.90 -4.52
CA SER A 116 8.37 0.09 -5.42
C SER A 116 8.71 -0.15 -6.89
N GLN A 117 9.87 -0.76 -7.20
CA GLN A 117 10.21 -1.15 -8.58
C GLN A 117 9.30 -2.28 -9.08
N VAL A 118 8.95 -3.24 -8.21
CA VAL A 118 7.98 -4.30 -8.55
C VAL A 118 6.65 -3.69 -8.96
N VAL A 119 6.16 -2.70 -8.18
CA VAL A 119 4.89 -2.01 -8.47
C VAL A 119 4.99 -1.17 -9.76
N GLU A 120 6.12 -0.51 -9.99
CA GLU A 120 6.39 0.27 -11.21
C GLU A 120 6.38 -0.62 -12.46
N GLU A 121 7.05 -1.77 -12.42
CA GLU A 121 7.11 -2.72 -13.54
C GLU A 121 5.75 -3.35 -13.84
N LEU A 122 4.94 -3.63 -12.81
CA LEU A 122 3.58 -4.12 -12.96
C LEU A 122 2.62 -3.07 -13.56
N ARG A 123 2.90 -1.77 -13.36
CA ARG A 123 2.02 -0.65 -13.74
C ARG A 123 0.62 -0.72 -13.12
N ILE A 124 0.48 -1.45 -12.02
CA ILE A 124 -0.78 -1.64 -11.29
C ILE A 124 -0.64 -0.98 -9.92
N PRO A 125 -1.59 -0.12 -9.48
CA PRO A 125 -1.56 0.41 -8.12
C PRO A 125 -1.79 -0.72 -7.10
N VAL A 126 -1.02 -0.75 -6.03
CA VAL A 126 -1.11 -1.77 -4.97
C VAL A 126 -1.70 -1.14 -3.72
N VAL A 127 -2.76 -1.75 -3.16
CA VAL A 127 -3.29 -1.33 -1.85
C VAL A 127 -2.18 -1.30 -0.81
N THR A 128 -2.13 -0.24 -0.01
CA THR A 128 -1.16 -0.11 1.08
C THR A 128 -1.84 0.25 2.40
N THR A 129 -1.69 -0.63 3.35
CA THR A 129 -2.12 -0.43 4.73
C THR A 129 -1.17 -1.20 5.65
N SER A 130 -1.05 -0.81 6.92
CA SER A 130 -0.16 -1.50 7.86
C SER A 130 -0.53 -2.97 8.05
N ALA A 131 0.47 -3.84 8.18
CA ALA A 131 0.27 -5.28 8.42
C ALA A 131 -0.10 -5.54 9.88
N ASN A 132 -1.37 -5.22 10.25
CA ASN A 132 -1.96 -5.44 11.57
C ASN A 132 -3.48 -5.53 11.47
N ILE A 133 -4.13 -6.12 12.46
CA ILE A 133 -5.56 -5.91 12.72
C ILE A 133 -5.75 -4.46 13.17
N SER A 134 -6.83 -3.81 12.76
CA SER A 134 -7.07 -2.39 13.10
C SER A 134 -6.99 -2.16 14.61
N GLY A 135 -6.21 -1.13 15.01
CA GLY A 135 -6.01 -0.78 16.42
C GLY A 135 -4.94 -1.60 17.14
N GLN A 136 -4.36 -2.63 16.54
CA GLN A 136 -3.27 -3.42 17.12
C GLN A 136 -1.89 -2.95 16.63
N LYS A 137 -0.83 -3.46 17.26
CA LYS A 137 0.56 -3.19 16.84
C LYS A 137 0.79 -3.73 15.43
N PHE A 138 1.55 -2.98 14.62
CA PHE A 138 1.94 -3.39 13.28
C PHE A 138 3.14 -4.36 13.30
N MET A 139 3.27 -5.13 12.23
CA MET A 139 4.39 -6.04 12.02
C MET A 139 5.70 -5.26 11.82
N THR A 140 6.75 -5.69 12.50
CA THR A 140 8.14 -5.24 12.30
C THR A 140 9.05 -6.40 11.87
N SER A 141 8.66 -7.64 12.21
CA SER A 141 9.32 -8.87 11.78
C SER A 141 8.31 -10.01 11.66
N ILE A 142 8.73 -11.13 11.09
CA ILE A 142 7.89 -12.34 11.01
C ILE A 142 7.49 -12.83 12.40
N ASP A 143 8.34 -12.63 13.41
CA ASP A 143 8.14 -13.14 14.77
C ASP A 143 6.96 -12.46 15.49
N ASN A 144 6.68 -11.20 15.15
CA ASN A 144 5.56 -10.46 15.73
C ASN A 144 4.35 -10.30 14.78
N LEU A 145 4.33 -11.04 13.67
CA LEU A 145 3.19 -11.07 12.78
C LEU A 145 1.98 -11.76 13.44
N ASP A 146 0.84 -11.07 13.44
CA ASP A 146 -0.43 -11.64 13.94
C ASP A 146 -0.76 -12.94 13.20
N VAL A 147 -1.01 -14.01 13.96
CA VAL A 147 -1.27 -15.35 13.42
C VAL A 147 -2.50 -15.40 12.50
N ARG A 148 -3.49 -14.52 12.71
CA ARG A 148 -4.70 -14.43 11.87
C ARG A 148 -4.34 -13.88 10.50
N ILE A 149 -3.52 -12.84 10.45
CA ILE A 149 -3.01 -12.28 9.19
C ILE A 149 -2.13 -13.31 8.49
N LYS A 150 -1.21 -13.94 9.23
CA LYS A 150 -0.32 -14.98 8.71
C LYS A 150 -1.08 -16.11 8.01
N LYS A 151 -2.26 -16.48 8.51
CA LYS A 151 -3.10 -17.54 7.92
C LYS A 151 -3.94 -17.08 6.73
N ALA A 152 -4.19 -15.76 6.62
CA ALA A 152 -5.11 -15.19 5.65
C ALA A 152 -4.43 -14.61 4.40
N VAL A 153 -3.11 -14.39 4.45
CA VAL A 153 -2.33 -13.94 3.30
C VAL A 153 -1.78 -15.10 2.48
N ASP A 154 -1.61 -14.88 1.19
CA ASP A 154 -1.14 -15.90 0.26
C ASP A 154 0.39 -16.04 0.32
N PHE A 155 1.12 -14.93 0.48
CA PHE A 155 2.57 -14.93 0.64
C PHE A 155 3.07 -13.72 1.43
N ILE A 156 4.33 -13.77 1.82
CA ILE A 156 5.05 -12.68 2.50
C ILE A 156 6.33 -12.39 1.73
N VAL A 157 6.53 -11.12 1.36
CA VAL A 157 7.82 -10.61 0.94
C VAL A 157 8.54 -10.12 2.19
N TYR A 158 9.69 -10.71 2.51
CA TYR A 158 10.42 -10.42 3.74
C TYR A 158 11.78 -9.80 3.47
N ASP A 159 12.09 -8.72 4.16
CA ASP A 159 13.34 -7.96 4.04
C ASP A 159 13.91 -7.57 5.42
N GLY A 160 13.92 -8.54 6.34
CA GLY A 160 14.46 -8.34 7.68
C GLY A 160 13.54 -7.58 8.64
N VAL A 161 14.13 -7.06 9.72
CA VAL A 161 13.42 -6.28 10.74
C VAL A 161 13.29 -4.83 10.28
N LEU A 162 12.08 -4.28 10.36
CA LEU A 162 11.80 -2.87 10.06
C LEU A 162 11.45 -2.12 11.35
N ASP A 163 12.28 -1.16 11.73
CA ASP A 163 12.13 -0.35 12.95
C ASP A 163 11.47 1.01 12.67
N GLY A 164 10.87 1.18 11.48
CA GLY A 164 10.28 2.43 11.03
C GLY A 164 8.99 2.80 11.77
N ASN A 165 8.68 4.08 11.71
CA ASN A 165 7.36 4.59 12.07
C ASN A 165 6.44 4.57 10.83
N PRO A 166 5.10 4.52 10.99
CA PRO A 166 4.18 4.70 9.88
C PRO A 166 4.45 5.98 9.09
N SER A 167 4.15 5.96 7.79
CA SER A 167 4.34 7.13 6.92
C SER A 167 3.61 8.37 7.45
N LYS A 168 4.22 9.55 7.31
CA LYS A 168 3.57 10.84 7.56
C LYS A 168 2.49 11.09 6.51
N ILE A 169 1.31 11.54 6.94
CA ILE A 169 0.21 11.86 6.03
C ILE A 169 0.19 13.35 5.75
N ILE A 170 0.21 13.72 4.47
CA ILE A 170 0.05 15.10 3.99
C ILE A 170 -1.27 15.17 3.23
N ASP A 171 -2.22 15.94 3.74
CA ASP A 171 -3.51 16.15 3.06
C ASP A 171 -3.43 17.39 2.17
N LEU A 172 -3.22 17.15 0.87
CA LEU A 172 -3.14 18.23 -0.14
C LEU A 172 -4.50 18.84 -0.45
N THR A 173 -5.60 18.19 -0.08
CA THR A 173 -6.95 18.73 -0.28
C THR A 173 -7.29 19.81 0.73
N LYS A 174 -6.61 19.83 1.88
CA LYS A 174 -6.83 20.74 3.00
C LYS A 174 -5.64 21.65 3.32
N GLY A 175 -4.53 21.49 2.61
CA GLY A 175 -3.30 22.25 2.87
C GLY A 175 -2.64 21.96 4.23
N LYS A 176 -2.85 20.78 4.82
CA LYS A 176 -2.39 20.43 6.18
C LYS A 176 -1.58 19.14 6.19
N VAL A 177 -0.48 19.14 6.97
CA VAL A 177 0.23 17.93 7.40
C VAL A 177 -0.51 17.35 8.60
N SER A 178 -0.99 16.13 8.52
CA SER A 178 -1.62 15.40 9.63
C SER A 178 -0.90 14.08 9.87
N ARG A 179 -0.19 14.01 10.91
CA ARG A 179 0.58 13.03 11.69
C ARG A 179 2.03 13.44 11.84
N ASP A 180 2.33 13.81 13.02
CA ASP A 180 3.70 13.75 13.56
C ASP A 180 4.07 12.29 13.88
#